data_8a10c96cee2c69351c3a6bd576cc2a31
#
_entry.id   8a10c96cee2c69351c3a6bd576cc2a31
#
_cell.length_a   1.000
_cell.length_b   1.000
_cell.length_c   1.000
_cell.angle_alpha   90.00
_cell.angle_beta   90.00
_cell.angle_gamma   90.00
#
_symmetry.space_group_name_H-M   'P 1'
#
loop_
_entity.id
_entity.type
_entity.pdbx_description
1 polymer ?
#
loop_
_entity_poly.entity_id
_entity_poly.type
_entity_poly.pdbx_seq_one_letter_code
_entity_poly.pdbx_strand_id
1 'polypeptide(L)'
;MCCVPHPSKRNHTLVLLDTEGLGDVEKGDPKNDSWIFALAVLLSSTLVYNSLGTINHQALEQLHYVTELSQLIRTRASPTSDEAEDHTEFVHFFPDFVWAVRDFSLELKLQERHITEDEYLENALKLVPGENPRIQTSNMTRKCIRDFFPKRKCFVFHRPTNDNSLLAHIQDVSEDELESAFKSQSEQFCSYISTRGKVKTLGSGVTVTGKRLGCLVEMYVNAINSGAVPCLENAVTTLAERENTAAVEKAATHYMAQMAERVMFPTDTLQELLDVHTACEKGAIEVFMEHSFKDENQNFQKTLMETIEKKKEYFLQQNEEASSKYCQTKIKKLSESLMENISRGTFCVPQGHKLYQEARRKVEQDYKLVPRKGVKANEVLQCFLESLEATEKFILNADKALTDMEKTLEAKNTKREAMEDQHRIAQEVIIHVKENWEKEKETLLRQQEKLIEQKLREQEEVLKQKLKVIEGMLNKELKTIKEVIEELNRRITEFGNNENSDFFSWILNNNVIISDFFWKAKKLFN
;
A
#
# COMPACT_ATOMS: atom_id res chain seq x y z
N MET A 1 -25.45 -3.33 14.65
CA MET A 1 -24.04 -3.48 15.11
C MET A 1 -23.65 -2.30 15.97
N CYS A 2 -23.09 -2.55 17.16
CA CYS A 2 -22.60 -1.54 18.08
C CYS A 2 -21.13 -1.81 18.40
N CYS A 3 -20.31 -0.76 18.47
CA CYS A 3 -18.90 -0.87 18.76
C CYS A 3 -18.56 -0.03 19.98
N VAL A 4 -18.03 -0.66 21.02
CA VAL A 4 -17.64 0.00 22.26
C VAL A 4 -16.18 -0.32 22.62
N PRO A 5 -15.44 0.57 23.25
CA PRO A 5 -14.12 0.24 23.76
C PRO A 5 -14.21 -0.97 24.69
N HIS A 6 -13.27 -1.90 24.57
CA HIS A 6 -13.28 -3.08 25.42
C HIS A 6 -12.98 -2.70 26.88
N PRO A 7 -13.84 -3.07 27.85
CA PRO A 7 -13.75 -2.58 29.21
C PRO A 7 -12.47 -2.98 29.95
N SER A 8 -11.86 -4.11 29.57
CA SER A 8 -10.66 -4.65 30.26
C SER A 8 -9.41 -4.76 29.38
N LYS A 9 -9.51 -4.60 28.05
CA LYS A 9 -8.38 -4.75 27.12
C LYS A 9 -8.12 -3.45 26.39
N ARG A 10 -6.99 -2.79 26.67
CA ARG A 10 -6.57 -1.57 25.95
C ARG A 10 -6.39 -1.87 24.45
N ASN A 11 -6.73 -0.91 23.59
CA ASN A 11 -6.63 -1.00 22.13
C ASN A 11 -7.49 -2.12 21.50
N HIS A 12 -8.51 -2.59 22.20
CA HIS A 12 -9.49 -3.53 21.68
C HIS A 12 -10.88 -2.89 21.66
N THR A 13 -11.65 -3.26 20.66
CA THR A 13 -13.05 -2.85 20.53
C THR A 13 -13.94 -4.09 20.67
N LEU A 14 -14.92 -4.01 21.54
CA LEU A 14 -16.00 -5.00 21.61
C LEU A 14 -17.02 -4.63 20.54
N VAL A 15 -17.21 -5.52 19.58
CA VAL A 15 -18.19 -5.38 18.52
C VAL A 15 -19.38 -6.26 18.86
N LEU A 16 -20.53 -5.65 19.09
CA LEU A 16 -21.80 -6.34 19.33
C LEU A 16 -22.57 -6.42 18.02
N LEU A 17 -22.77 -7.66 17.56
CA LEU A 17 -23.57 -7.97 16.36
C LEU A 17 -24.92 -8.44 16.84
N ASP A 18 -25.94 -7.69 16.53
CA ASP A 18 -27.33 -8.08 16.74
C ASP A 18 -27.91 -8.62 15.43
N THR A 19 -28.60 -9.75 15.52
CA THR A 19 -29.21 -10.43 14.38
C THR A 19 -30.73 -10.36 14.52
N GLU A 20 -31.40 -10.43 13.41
CA GLU A 20 -32.84 -10.69 13.41
C GLU A 20 -33.15 -12.05 14.05
N GLY A 21 -34.31 -12.19 14.66
CA GLY A 21 -34.74 -13.45 15.28
C GLY A 21 -34.86 -14.57 14.24
N LEU A 22 -34.35 -15.75 14.58
CA LEU A 22 -34.50 -16.94 13.75
C LEU A 22 -35.92 -17.47 13.86
N GLY A 23 -36.49 -17.92 12.74
CA GLY A 23 -37.84 -18.52 12.70
C GLY A 23 -38.98 -17.51 12.78
N ASP A 24 -38.74 -16.25 12.40
CA ASP A 24 -39.81 -15.24 12.34
C ASP A 24 -40.82 -15.60 11.24
N VAL A 25 -42.06 -15.77 11.66
CA VAL A 25 -43.16 -16.24 10.80
C VAL A 25 -43.55 -15.21 9.72
N GLU A 26 -43.25 -13.93 9.97
CA GLU A 26 -43.56 -12.84 9.02
C GLU A 26 -42.59 -12.78 7.85
N LYS A 27 -41.40 -13.33 7.99
CA LYS A 27 -40.33 -13.20 6.99
C LYS A 27 -40.23 -14.35 5.98
N GLY A 28 -40.82 -15.49 6.24
CA GLY A 28 -41.18 -16.55 5.29
C GLY A 28 -40.04 -17.24 4.51
N ASP A 29 -38.75 -16.90 4.70
CA ASP A 29 -37.65 -17.55 3.98
C ASP A 29 -36.65 -18.22 4.95
N PRO A 30 -36.74 -19.55 5.12
CA PRO A 30 -35.77 -20.30 5.96
C PRO A 30 -34.31 -20.19 5.51
N LYS A 31 -34.07 -19.88 4.23
CA LYS A 31 -32.70 -19.70 3.75
C LYS A 31 -32.03 -18.46 4.35
N ASN A 32 -32.79 -17.41 4.59
CA ASN A 32 -32.24 -16.20 5.23
C ASN A 32 -31.76 -16.50 6.65
N ASP A 33 -32.50 -17.30 7.39
CA ASP A 33 -32.12 -17.69 8.76
C ASP A 33 -30.80 -18.49 8.77
N SER A 34 -30.63 -19.42 7.82
CA SER A 34 -29.39 -20.17 7.65
C SER A 34 -28.19 -19.24 7.35
N TRP A 35 -28.41 -18.21 6.49
CA TRP A 35 -27.35 -17.25 6.18
C TRP A 35 -27.06 -16.28 7.33
N ILE A 36 -28.06 -15.83 8.05
CA ILE A 36 -27.89 -15.00 9.26
C ILE A 36 -27.09 -15.77 10.30
N PHE A 37 -27.43 -17.03 10.53
CA PHE A 37 -26.71 -17.90 11.44
C PHE A 37 -25.25 -18.12 10.99
N ALA A 38 -25.05 -18.40 9.71
CA ALA A 38 -23.72 -18.57 9.14
C ALA A 38 -22.85 -17.29 9.33
N LEU A 39 -23.41 -16.13 9.06
CA LEU A 39 -22.72 -14.85 9.26
C LEU A 39 -22.39 -14.63 10.74
N ALA A 40 -23.32 -14.92 11.65
CA ALA A 40 -23.09 -14.78 13.08
C ALA A 40 -21.94 -15.69 13.55
N VAL A 41 -21.85 -16.92 13.08
CA VAL A 41 -20.75 -17.85 13.37
C VAL A 41 -19.44 -17.37 12.75
N LEU A 42 -19.43 -17.00 11.49
CA LEU A 42 -18.21 -16.62 10.76
C LEU A 42 -17.59 -15.30 11.26
N LEU A 43 -18.43 -14.36 11.67
CA LEU A 43 -17.98 -13.01 12.06
C LEU A 43 -17.70 -12.88 13.56
N SER A 44 -18.34 -13.67 14.42
CA SER A 44 -18.16 -13.53 15.87
C SER A 44 -16.99 -14.34 16.41
N SER A 45 -16.49 -13.94 17.58
CA SER A 45 -15.59 -14.73 18.42
C SER A 45 -16.34 -15.38 19.58
N THR A 46 -17.56 -14.91 19.87
CA THR A 46 -18.48 -15.48 20.83
C THR A 46 -19.88 -15.37 20.21
N LEU A 47 -20.54 -16.50 20.04
CA LEU A 47 -21.91 -16.58 19.56
C LEU A 47 -22.84 -16.75 20.76
N VAL A 48 -23.74 -15.80 20.97
CA VAL A 48 -24.79 -15.89 22.00
C VAL A 48 -26.09 -16.34 21.33
N TYR A 49 -26.49 -17.57 21.60
CA TYR A 49 -27.79 -18.07 21.18
C TYR A 49 -28.84 -17.82 22.27
N ASN A 50 -29.82 -17.02 21.94
CA ASN A 50 -30.82 -16.55 22.87
C ASN A 50 -32.15 -17.29 22.63
N SER A 51 -32.62 -18.03 23.63
CA SER A 51 -33.89 -18.78 23.57
C SER A 51 -34.77 -18.49 24.78
N LEU A 52 -36.05 -18.84 24.66
CA LEU A 52 -37.04 -18.64 25.72
C LEU A 52 -37.35 -19.96 26.44
N GLY A 53 -37.52 -19.90 27.74
CA GLY A 53 -38.05 -20.97 28.59
C GLY A 53 -37.02 -22.01 28.97
N THR A 54 -36.83 -23.07 28.21
CA THR A 54 -35.95 -24.19 28.55
C THR A 54 -35.23 -24.73 27.31
N ILE A 55 -34.14 -25.40 27.48
CA ILE A 55 -33.47 -26.13 26.39
C ILE A 55 -34.24 -27.44 26.17
N ASN A 56 -35.29 -27.38 25.38
CA ASN A 56 -36.15 -28.47 25.00
C ASN A 56 -35.84 -28.94 23.55
N HIS A 57 -36.57 -29.94 23.08
CA HIS A 57 -36.41 -30.48 21.73
C HIS A 57 -36.58 -29.39 20.64
N GLN A 58 -37.60 -28.52 20.78
CA GLN A 58 -37.89 -27.43 19.85
C GLN A 58 -36.72 -26.42 19.80
N ALA A 59 -36.14 -26.04 20.95
CA ALA A 59 -35.01 -25.15 21.00
C ALA A 59 -33.76 -25.74 20.30
N LEU A 60 -33.59 -27.06 20.37
CA LEU A 60 -32.55 -27.77 19.63
C LEU A 60 -32.88 -27.88 18.13
N GLU A 61 -34.11 -28.10 17.77
CA GLU A 61 -34.56 -28.11 16.35
C GLU A 61 -34.35 -26.77 15.66
N GLN A 62 -34.56 -25.67 16.36
CA GLN A 62 -34.28 -24.32 15.84
C GLN A 62 -32.78 -24.10 15.54
N LEU A 63 -31.89 -24.91 16.12
CA LEU A 63 -30.46 -24.88 15.82
C LEU A 63 -30.05 -25.83 14.68
N HIS A 64 -30.99 -26.36 13.87
CA HIS A 64 -30.68 -27.22 12.72
C HIS A 64 -29.75 -26.54 11.71
N TYR A 65 -29.70 -25.18 11.66
CA TYR A 65 -28.77 -24.41 10.86
C TYR A 65 -27.29 -24.76 11.13
N VAL A 66 -26.95 -25.19 12.36
CA VAL A 66 -25.61 -25.71 12.67
C VAL A 66 -25.29 -26.93 11.83
N THR A 67 -26.27 -27.81 11.63
CA THR A 67 -26.13 -29.03 10.82
C THR A 67 -26.00 -28.67 9.34
N GLU A 68 -26.83 -27.74 8.85
CA GLU A 68 -26.74 -27.25 7.47
C GLU A 68 -25.39 -26.60 7.19
N LEU A 69 -24.94 -25.69 8.08
CA LEU A 69 -23.64 -25.07 7.99
C LEU A 69 -22.51 -26.11 7.99
N SER A 70 -22.61 -27.13 8.82
CA SER A 70 -21.62 -28.21 8.90
C SER A 70 -21.55 -29.03 7.60
N GLN A 71 -22.69 -29.27 6.96
CA GLN A 71 -22.73 -29.98 5.68
C GLN A 71 -22.13 -29.13 4.56
N LEU A 72 -22.45 -27.83 4.53
CA LEU A 72 -21.90 -26.88 3.55
C LEU A 72 -20.36 -26.77 3.67
N ILE A 73 -19.85 -26.80 4.89
CA ILE A 73 -18.42 -26.80 5.16
C ILE A 73 -17.78 -28.10 4.70
N ARG A 74 -18.36 -29.27 5.03
CA ARG A 74 -17.86 -30.60 4.66
C ARG A 74 -17.83 -30.86 3.16
N THR A 75 -18.80 -30.36 2.41
CA THR A 75 -18.86 -30.57 0.94
C THR A 75 -17.77 -29.83 0.19
N ARG A 76 -17.07 -28.90 0.84
CA ARG A 76 -15.98 -28.12 0.23
C ARG A 76 -14.57 -28.54 0.69
N ALA A 77 -14.44 -29.25 1.80
CA ALA A 77 -13.18 -29.89 2.14
C ALA A 77 -12.86 -30.96 1.08
N SER A 78 -11.69 -30.85 0.47
CA SER A 78 -11.29 -31.68 -0.68
C SER A 78 -11.31 -33.18 -0.33
N PRO A 79 -11.75 -34.08 -1.21
CA PRO A 79 -11.84 -35.52 -0.91
C PRO A 79 -10.49 -36.25 -0.80
N THR A 80 -9.37 -35.53 -0.73
CA THR A 80 -8.01 -36.07 -0.79
C THR A 80 -7.15 -35.86 0.45
N SER A 81 -7.67 -35.21 1.51
CA SER A 81 -6.95 -35.06 2.77
C SER A 81 -7.55 -35.97 3.87
N ASP A 82 -6.70 -36.56 4.69
CA ASP A 82 -7.08 -37.38 5.82
C ASP A 82 -8.13 -36.68 6.68
N GLU A 83 -9.34 -37.27 6.78
CA GLU A 83 -10.53 -36.67 7.39
C GLU A 83 -10.32 -36.16 8.84
N ALA A 84 -9.29 -36.59 9.53
CA ALA A 84 -9.05 -36.25 10.94
C ALA A 84 -8.29 -34.95 11.15
N GLU A 85 -7.40 -34.52 10.25
CA GLU A 85 -6.62 -33.31 10.39
C GLU A 85 -7.42 -32.05 9.95
N ASP A 86 -8.24 -32.18 8.92
CA ASP A 86 -9.04 -31.08 8.37
C ASP A 86 -10.14 -30.62 9.36
N HIS A 87 -10.70 -31.56 10.14
CA HIS A 87 -11.72 -31.23 11.14
C HIS A 87 -11.19 -30.40 12.32
N THR A 88 -9.94 -30.63 12.72
CA THR A 88 -9.35 -29.88 13.85
C THR A 88 -9.02 -28.44 13.50
N GLU A 89 -8.62 -28.18 12.28
CA GLU A 89 -8.32 -26.83 11.82
C GLU A 89 -9.58 -25.95 11.70
N PHE A 90 -10.68 -26.51 11.23
CA PHE A 90 -11.98 -25.82 11.12
C PHE A 90 -12.58 -25.42 12.47
N VAL A 91 -12.45 -26.27 13.48
CA VAL A 91 -12.99 -25.99 14.83
C VAL A 91 -12.36 -24.74 15.47
N HIS A 92 -11.12 -24.41 15.11
CA HIS A 92 -10.45 -23.20 15.62
C HIS A 92 -11.09 -21.90 15.16
N PHE A 93 -11.89 -21.91 14.09
CA PHE A 93 -12.55 -20.71 13.56
C PHE A 93 -13.92 -20.44 14.17
N PHE A 94 -14.50 -21.47 14.79
CA PHE A 94 -15.81 -21.32 15.41
C PHE A 94 -15.73 -20.49 16.68
N PRO A 95 -16.76 -19.67 16.94
CA PRO A 95 -16.82 -18.86 18.15
C PRO A 95 -17.01 -19.74 19.40
N ASP A 96 -16.70 -19.18 20.55
CA ASP A 96 -17.20 -19.75 21.80
C ASP A 96 -18.72 -19.65 21.80
N PHE A 97 -19.41 -20.69 22.22
CA PHE A 97 -20.86 -20.75 22.21
C PHE A 97 -21.45 -20.43 23.57
N VAL A 98 -22.35 -19.49 23.64
CA VAL A 98 -23.06 -19.14 24.85
C VAL A 98 -24.55 -19.32 24.63
N TRP A 99 -25.17 -20.21 25.40
CA TRP A 99 -26.63 -20.36 25.37
C TRP A 99 -27.25 -19.50 26.48
N ALA A 100 -28.00 -18.50 26.11
CA ALA A 100 -28.77 -17.64 27.00
C ALA A 100 -30.24 -18.07 26.99
N VAL A 101 -30.72 -18.61 28.08
CA VAL A 101 -32.09 -19.06 28.25
C VAL A 101 -32.85 -18.02 29.07
N ARG A 102 -33.80 -17.34 28.46
CA ARG A 102 -34.64 -16.33 29.12
C ARG A 102 -35.92 -16.94 29.70
N ASP A 103 -36.49 -16.28 30.71
CA ASP A 103 -37.70 -16.69 31.41
C ASP A 103 -37.60 -18.14 31.90
N PHE A 104 -36.43 -18.48 32.42
CA PHE A 104 -36.15 -19.81 32.94
C PHE A 104 -36.89 -20.04 34.24
N SER A 105 -37.73 -21.07 34.28
CA SER A 105 -38.63 -21.36 35.40
C SER A 105 -38.36 -22.69 36.10
N LEU A 106 -37.35 -23.43 35.63
CA LEU A 106 -37.02 -24.74 36.25
C LEU A 106 -35.99 -24.53 37.40
N GLU A 107 -36.01 -25.47 38.35
CA GLU A 107 -34.90 -25.63 39.23
C GLU A 107 -33.75 -26.39 38.56
N LEU A 108 -32.52 -25.87 38.71
CA LEU A 108 -31.32 -26.53 38.20
C LEU A 108 -30.99 -27.78 39.08
N LYS A 109 -31.78 -28.82 38.86
CA LYS A 109 -31.61 -30.10 39.56
C LYS A 109 -31.66 -31.26 38.55
N LEU A 110 -30.79 -32.22 38.73
CA LEU A 110 -30.80 -33.48 38.02
C LEU A 110 -30.74 -34.63 39.02
N GLN A 111 -31.75 -35.51 39.04
CA GLN A 111 -31.83 -36.61 40.02
C GLN A 111 -31.62 -36.13 41.48
N GLU A 112 -32.33 -35.04 41.84
CA GLU A 112 -32.26 -34.37 43.16
C GLU A 112 -30.95 -33.68 43.54
N ARG A 113 -29.94 -33.74 42.66
CA ARG A 113 -28.70 -33.03 42.83
C ARG A 113 -28.77 -31.64 42.14
N HIS A 114 -28.35 -30.61 42.85
CA HIS A 114 -28.15 -29.29 42.22
C HIS A 114 -27.05 -29.38 41.16
N ILE A 115 -27.30 -28.81 40.00
CA ILE A 115 -26.39 -28.74 38.86
C ILE A 115 -26.16 -27.27 38.48
N THR A 116 -25.06 -26.99 37.82
CA THR A 116 -24.76 -25.70 37.23
C THR A 116 -25.52 -25.53 35.90
N GLU A 117 -25.61 -24.29 35.41
CA GLU A 117 -26.18 -23.98 34.10
C GLU A 117 -25.43 -24.71 32.97
N ASP A 118 -24.10 -24.83 33.10
CA ASP A 118 -23.27 -25.56 32.15
C ASP A 118 -23.57 -27.06 32.16
N GLU A 119 -23.72 -27.64 33.35
CA GLU A 119 -24.15 -29.06 33.47
C GLU A 119 -25.55 -29.29 32.89
N TYR A 120 -26.46 -28.29 33.02
CA TYR A 120 -27.77 -28.30 32.39
C TYR A 120 -27.67 -28.34 30.86
N LEU A 121 -26.85 -27.46 30.27
CA LEU A 121 -26.58 -27.42 28.84
C LEU A 121 -25.97 -28.76 28.36
N GLU A 122 -24.92 -29.23 29.01
CA GLU A 122 -24.27 -30.49 28.64
C GLU A 122 -25.21 -31.70 28.76
N ASN A 123 -26.13 -31.70 29.73
CA ASN A 123 -27.16 -32.71 29.81
C ASN A 123 -28.17 -32.63 28.67
N ALA A 124 -28.56 -31.44 28.24
CA ALA A 124 -29.44 -31.25 27.08
C ALA A 124 -28.77 -31.69 25.76
N LEU A 125 -27.45 -31.59 25.67
CA LEU A 125 -26.67 -32.01 24.52
C LEU A 125 -26.24 -33.47 24.53
N LYS A 126 -26.63 -34.27 25.54
CA LYS A 126 -26.41 -35.72 25.54
C LYS A 126 -27.16 -36.38 24.40
N LEU A 127 -26.52 -37.36 23.76
CA LEU A 127 -27.18 -38.12 22.71
C LEU A 127 -28.26 -39.00 23.32
N VAL A 128 -29.43 -38.97 22.71
CA VAL A 128 -30.57 -39.80 23.12
C VAL A 128 -30.46 -41.17 22.44
N PRO A 129 -30.56 -42.28 23.17
CA PRO A 129 -30.55 -43.59 22.56
C PRO A 129 -31.81 -43.84 21.72
N GLY A 130 -31.64 -44.43 20.53
CA GLY A 130 -32.74 -44.79 19.63
C GLY A 130 -32.37 -44.60 18.16
N GLU A 131 -33.02 -45.40 17.29
CA GLU A 131 -32.76 -45.41 15.85
C GLU A 131 -33.86 -44.65 15.04
N ASN A 132 -34.85 -44.09 15.73
CA ASN A 132 -35.93 -43.32 15.07
C ASN A 132 -35.32 -42.14 14.32
N PRO A 133 -35.74 -41.84 13.05
CA PRO A 133 -35.25 -40.74 12.26
C PRO A 133 -35.30 -39.38 12.98
N ARG A 134 -36.35 -39.12 13.78
CA ARG A 134 -36.42 -37.86 14.59
C ARG A 134 -35.36 -37.81 15.67
N ILE A 135 -35.03 -38.93 16.31
CA ILE A 135 -33.98 -39.01 17.30
C ILE A 135 -32.61 -38.83 16.62
N GLN A 136 -32.41 -39.44 15.46
CA GLN A 136 -31.19 -39.29 14.68
C GLN A 136 -30.95 -37.82 14.25
N THR A 137 -32.00 -37.14 13.71
CA THR A 137 -31.92 -35.74 13.35
C THR A 137 -31.57 -34.84 14.54
N SER A 138 -32.25 -35.05 15.66
CA SER A 138 -32.00 -34.34 16.91
C SER A 138 -30.59 -34.61 17.48
N ASN A 139 -30.13 -35.84 17.37
CA ASN A 139 -28.78 -36.23 17.78
C ASN A 139 -27.72 -35.62 16.84
N MET A 140 -28.01 -35.46 15.55
CA MET A 140 -27.11 -34.82 14.62
C MET A 140 -26.88 -33.35 15.04
N THR A 141 -27.94 -32.60 15.35
CA THR A 141 -27.81 -31.23 15.88
C THR A 141 -26.97 -31.18 17.16
N ARG A 142 -27.26 -32.09 18.14
CA ARG A 142 -26.48 -32.18 19.39
C ARG A 142 -25.00 -32.45 19.11
N LYS A 143 -24.73 -33.40 18.21
CA LYS A 143 -23.36 -33.78 17.83
C LYS A 143 -22.66 -32.60 17.16
N CYS A 144 -23.30 -31.92 16.19
CA CYS A 144 -22.74 -30.77 15.53
C CYS A 144 -22.42 -29.62 16.52
N ILE A 145 -23.32 -29.33 17.46
CA ILE A 145 -23.06 -28.29 18.48
C ILE A 145 -21.83 -28.68 19.32
N ARG A 146 -21.70 -29.93 19.70
CA ARG A 146 -20.56 -30.39 20.50
C ARG A 146 -19.25 -30.40 19.74
N ASP A 147 -19.28 -30.79 18.48
CA ASP A 147 -18.09 -30.90 17.62
C ASP A 147 -17.59 -29.52 17.17
N PHE A 148 -18.48 -28.66 16.77
CA PHE A 148 -18.10 -27.33 16.24
C PHE A 148 -17.89 -26.25 17.31
N PHE A 149 -18.55 -26.38 18.45
CA PHE A 149 -18.37 -25.45 19.57
C PHE A 149 -17.78 -26.16 20.79
N PRO A 150 -16.45 -26.37 20.82
CA PRO A 150 -15.81 -27.12 21.93
C PRO A 150 -15.91 -26.38 23.27
N LYS A 151 -16.02 -25.04 23.23
CA LYS A 151 -16.27 -24.22 24.40
C LYS A 151 -17.69 -23.73 24.41
N ARG A 152 -18.45 -24.22 25.38
CA ARG A 152 -19.85 -23.89 25.56
C ARG A 152 -20.07 -23.37 26.97
N LYS A 153 -20.96 -22.41 27.10
CA LYS A 153 -21.39 -21.81 28.36
C LYS A 153 -22.91 -21.64 28.36
N CYS A 154 -23.54 -21.81 29.49
CA CYS A 154 -24.94 -21.55 29.63
C CYS A 154 -25.20 -20.44 30.64
N PHE A 155 -26.16 -19.59 30.36
CA PHE A 155 -26.74 -18.64 31.29
C PHE A 155 -28.24 -18.81 31.31
N VAL A 156 -28.83 -18.85 32.50
CA VAL A 156 -30.26 -18.85 32.64
C VAL A 156 -30.68 -17.54 33.29
N PHE A 157 -31.74 -16.95 32.74
CA PHE A 157 -32.25 -15.66 33.24
C PHE A 157 -33.68 -15.87 33.71
N HIS A 158 -33.96 -15.48 34.93
CA HIS A 158 -35.31 -15.32 35.40
C HIS A 158 -36.03 -14.20 34.65
N ARG A 159 -37.34 -14.14 34.78
CA ARG A 159 -38.10 -13.06 34.19
C ARG A 159 -37.69 -11.74 34.81
N PRO A 160 -37.45 -10.67 34.03
CA PRO A 160 -36.96 -9.39 34.58
C PRO A 160 -37.97 -8.75 35.57
N THR A 161 -39.25 -8.95 35.36
CA THR A 161 -40.36 -8.53 36.24
C THR A 161 -41.54 -9.44 36.04
N ASN A 162 -42.36 -9.58 37.08
CA ASN A 162 -43.63 -10.31 36.97
C ASN A 162 -44.80 -9.39 36.55
N ASP A 163 -44.60 -8.09 36.49
CA ASP A 163 -45.58 -7.16 35.99
C ASP A 163 -45.55 -7.09 34.45
N ASN A 164 -46.67 -7.45 33.82
CA ASN A 164 -46.77 -7.46 32.36
C ASN A 164 -46.76 -6.05 31.76
N SER A 165 -47.16 -5.02 32.50
CA SER A 165 -47.11 -3.64 32.03
C SER A 165 -45.69 -3.11 31.98
N LEU A 166 -44.90 -3.42 32.98
CA LEU A 166 -43.47 -3.10 33.00
C LEU A 166 -42.71 -3.91 31.94
N LEU A 167 -43.07 -5.17 31.77
CA LEU A 167 -42.44 -6.02 30.76
C LEU A 167 -42.62 -5.51 29.32
N ALA A 168 -43.79 -4.92 29.03
CA ALA A 168 -44.10 -4.33 27.73
C ALA A 168 -43.23 -3.08 27.43
N HIS A 169 -42.70 -2.44 28.47
CA HIS A 169 -41.88 -1.22 28.39
C HIS A 169 -40.58 -1.38 29.16
N ILE A 170 -39.95 -2.56 29.06
CA ILE A 170 -38.79 -2.94 29.86
C ILE A 170 -37.61 -1.96 29.71
N GLN A 171 -37.50 -1.27 28.59
CA GLN A 171 -36.50 -0.26 28.33
C GLN A 171 -36.60 0.99 29.20
N ASP A 172 -37.79 1.25 29.72
CA ASP A 172 -38.11 2.43 30.51
C ASP A 172 -38.16 2.10 32.04
N VAL A 173 -37.99 0.81 32.39
CA VAL A 173 -38.04 0.31 33.77
C VAL A 173 -36.77 0.63 34.50
N SER A 174 -36.86 1.17 35.70
CA SER A 174 -35.71 1.45 36.56
C SER A 174 -35.08 0.14 37.07
N GLU A 175 -33.78 0.16 37.33
CA GLU A 175 -33.08 -1.02 37.88
C GLU A 175 -33.69 -1.54 39.18
N ASP A 176 -34.29 -0.66 39.97
CA ASP A 176 -34.90 -1.02 41.27
C ASP A 176 -36.20 -1.80 41.12
N GLU A 177 -36.84 -1.71 39.98
CA GLU A 177 -38.07 -2.43 39.65
C GLU A 177 -37.82 -3.82 39.02
N LEU A 178 -36.57 -4.11 38.72
CA LEU A 178 -36.20 -5.41 38.16
C LEU A 178 -35.97 -6.44 39.29
N GLU A 179 -36.34 -7.67 39.00
CA GLU A 179 -36.08 -8.81 39.91
C GLU A 179 -34.59 -8.95 40.18
N SER A 180 -34.27 -9.13 41.48
CA SER A 180 -32.86 -9.19 41.95
C SER A 180 -32.09 -10.35 41.29
N ALA A 181 -32.75 -11.47 41.08
CA ALA A 181 -32.15 -12.63 40.41
C ALA A 181 -31.77 -12.30 38.96
N PHE A 182 -32.67 -11.61 38.23
CA PHE A 182 -32.41 -11.18 36.86
C PHE A 182 -31.23 -10.20 36.79
N LYS A 183 -31.18 -9.22 37.71
CA LYS A 183 -30.05 -8.26 37.78
C LYS A 183 -28.71 -8.98 37.96
N SER A 184 -28.65 -9.85 38.98
CA SER A 184 -27.41 -10.60 39.25
C SER A 184 -26.99 -11.49 38.07
N GLN A 185 -27.93 -12.15 37.41
CA GLN A 185 -27.66 -12.99 36.22
C GLN A 185 -27.19 -12.14 35.05
N SER A 186 -27.80 -11.00 34.83
CA SER A 186 -27.42 -10.05 33.77
C SER A 186 -26.00 -9.49 33.99
N GLU A 187 -25.68 -9.11 35.23
CA GLU A 187 -24.33 -8.67 35.59
C GLU A 187 -23.29 -9.76 35.35
N GLN A 188 -23.58 -10.98 35.78
CA GLN A 188 -22.69 -12.14 35.55
C GLN A 188 -22.47 -12.39 34.05
N PHE A 189 -23.54 -12.36 33.25
CA PHE A 189 -23.45 -12.51 31.80
C PHE A 189 -22.64 -11.38 31.16
N CYS A 190 -22.92 -10.13 31.47
CA CYS A 190 -22.19 -8.98 30.96
C CYS A 190 -20.70 -9.03 31.37
N SER A 191 -20.44 -9.38 32.62
CA SER A 191 -19.08 -9.59 33.11
C SER A 191 -18.37 -10.72 32.36
N TYR A 192 -19.04 -11.83 32.10
CA TYR A 192 -18.49 -12.96 31.34
C TYR A 192 -18.15 -12.52 29.91
N ILE A 193 -19.07 -11.92 29.19
CA ILE A 193 -18.85 -11.48 27.81
C ILE A 193 -17.70 -10.48 27.73
N SER A 194 -17.66 -9.50 28.65
CA SER A 194 -16.64 -8.47 28.66
C SER A 194 -15.26 -8.94 29.13
N THR A 195 -15.18 -10.02 29.94
CA THR A 195 -13.88 -10.49 30.46
C THR A 195 -13.34 -11.70 29.70
N ARG A 196 -14.21 -12.57 29.21
CA ARG A 196 -13.85 -13.84 28.54
C ARG A 196 -13.89 -13.76 27.02
N GLY A 197 -14.50 -12.72 26.46
CA GLY A 197 -14.53 -12.50 25.02
C GLY A 197 -13.13 -12.61 24.41
N LYS A 198 -13.00 -13.49 23.43
CA LYS A 198 -11.74 -13.67 22.71
C LYS A 198 -11.60 -12.65 21.60
N VAL A 199 -10.35 -12.35 21.27
CA VAL A 199 -10.05 -11.66 20.02
C VAL A 199 -10.37 -12.59 18.86
N LYS A 200 -11.13 -12.14 17.87
CA LYS A 200 -11.35 -12.91 16.64
C LYS A 200 -10.03 -13.09 15.91
N THR A 201 -9.70 -14.33 15.62
CA THR A 201 -8.54 -14.68 14.80
C THR A 201 -8.97 -15.43 13.55
N LEU A 202 -8.20 -15.29 12.49
CA LEU A 202 -8.27 -16.12 11.30
C LEU A 202 -7.28 -17.29 11.45
N GLY A 203 -7.34 -18.25 10.55
CA GLY A 203 -6.35 -19.35 10.48
C GLY A 203 -4.93 -18.82 10.63
N SER A 204 -4.06 -19.62 11.22
CA SER A 204 -2.69 -19.20 11.57
C SER A 204 -2.56 -18.11 12.67
N GLY A 205 -3.60 -17.88 13.47
CA GLY A 205 -3.54 -16.97 14.63
C GLY A 205 -3.59 -15.48 14.32
N VAL A 206 -3.91 -15.10 13.11
CA VAL A 206 -3.97 -13.69 12.69
C VAL A 206 -5.17 -12.98 13.29
N THR A 207 -4.92 -11.91 14.03
CA THR A 207 -5.94 -11.08 14.66
C THR A 207 -6.79 -10.33 13.62
N VAL A 208 -8.11 -10.39 13.80
CA VAL A 208 -9.07 -9.62 13.01
C VAL A 208 -9.17 -8.21 13.55
N THR A 209 -8.64 -7.25 12.82
CA THR A 209 -8.81 -5.81 13.08
C THR A 209 -10.17 -5.33 12.56
N GLY A 210 -10.58 -4.10 12.91
CA GLY A 210 -11.82 -3.51 12.36
C GLY A 210 -11.83 -3.46 10.83
N LYS A 211 -10.70 -3.14 10.20
CA LYS A 211 -10.54 -3.15 8.74
C LYS A 211 -10.76 -4.56 8.17
N ARG A 212 -10.13 -5.56 8.76
CA ARG A 212 -10.28 -6.97 8.36
C ARG A 212 -11.71 -7.45 8.55
N LEU A 213 -12.34 -7.09 9.66
CA LEU A 213 -13.74 -7.43 9.90
C LEU A 213 -14.66 -6.84 8.83
N GLY A 214 -14.48 -5.57 8.46
CA GLY A 214 -15.24 -4.93 7.39
C GLY A 214 -15.07 -5.65 6.04
N CYS A 215 -13.84 -6.02 5.67
CA CYS A 215 -13.59 -6.81 4.45
C CYS A 215 -14.27 -8.19 4.52
N LEU A 216 -14.21 -8.89 5.65
CA LEU A 216 -14.87 -10.19 5.82
C LEU A 216 -16.39 -10.07 5.66
N VAL A 217 -17.01 -9.07 6.28
CA VAL A 217 -18.45 -8.81 6.13
C VAL A 217 -18.82 -8.62 4.67
N GLU A 218 -18.10 -7.73 3.98
CA GLU A 218 -18.32 -7.45 2.55
C GLU A 218 -18.23 -8.72 1.69
N MET A 219 -17.19 -9.52 1.92
CA MET A 219 -16.94 -10.74 1.15
C MET A 219 -18.01 -11.81 1.41
N TYR A 220 -18.39 -12.03 2.68
CA TYR A 220 -19.43 -13.03 3.01
C TYR A 220 -20.80 -12.60 2.48
N VAL A 221 -21.15 -11.34 2.62
CA VAL A 221 -22.42 -10.81 2.10
C VAL A 221 -22.46 -10.92 0.57
N ASN A 222 -21.37 -10.58 -0.12
CA ASN A 222 -21.29 -10.72 -1.58
C ASN A 222 -21.39 -12.19 -2.02
N ALA A 223 -20.76 -13.12 -1.29
CA ALA A 223 -20.87 -14.55 -1.56
C ALA A 223 -22.33 -15.02 -1.42
N ILE A 224 -23.00 -14.66 -0.35
CA ILE A 224 -24.41 -14.99 -0.11
C ILE A 224 -25.29 -14.41 -1.22
N ASN A 225 -25.14 -13.14 -1.55
CA ASN A 225 -25.93 -12.46 -2.57
C ASN A 225 -25.74 -13.06 -3.98
N SER A 226 -24.57 -13.61 -4.26
CA SER A 226 -24.29 -14.34 -5.51
C SER A 226 -24.77 -15.79 -5.50
N GLY A 227 -25.39 -16.25 -4.41
CA GLY A 227 -25.80 -17.64 -4.22
C GLY A 227 -24.66 -18.61 -3.90
N ALA A 228 -23.46 -18.07 -3.67
CA ALA A 228 -22.32 -18.86 -3.25
C ALA A 228 -22.34 -19.07 -1.73
N VAL A 229 -21.76 -20.19 -1.29
CA VAL A 229 -21.57 -20.43 0.14
C VAL A 229 -20.36 -19.64 0.63
N PRO A 230 -20.49 -18.83 1.69
CA PRO A 230 -19.34 -18.17 2.31
C PRO A 230 -18.28 -19.21 2.71
N CYS A 231 -17.09 -19.05 2.19
CA CYS A 231 -15.96 -19.89 2.50
C CYS A 231 -14.88 -19.07 3.21
N LEU A 232 -14.48 -19.49 4.39
CA LEU A 232 -13.46 -18.82 5.17
C LEU A 232 -12.11 -18.78 4.45
N GLU A 233 -11.74 -19.87 3.81
CA GLU A 233 -10.46 -20.00 3.10
C GLU A 233 -10.36 -19.02 1.94
N ASN A 234 -11.42 -18.92 1.11
CA ASN A 234 -11.48 -17.93 0.04
C ASN A 234 -11.42 -16.51 0.59
N ALA A 235 -12.10 -16.26 1.71
CA ALA A 235 -12.10 -14.98 2.38
C ALA A 235 -10.70 -14.62 2.90
N VAL A 236 -10.00 -15.56 3.50
CA VAL A 236 -8.63 -15.38 3.99
C VAL A 236 -7.66 -15.12 2.82
N THR A 237 -7.80 -15.87 1.72
CA THR A 237 -6.97 -15.68 0.52
C THR A 237 -7.18 -14.30 -0.09
N THR A 238 -8.43 -13.92 -0.33
CA THR A 238 -8.74 -12.58 -0.89
C THR A 238 -8.32 -11.45 0.05
N LEU A 239 -8.47 -11.63 1.36
CA LEU A 239 -7.99 -10.67 2.35
C LEU A 239 -6.46 -10.56 2.31
N ALA A 240 -5.76 -11.69 2.20
CA ALA A 240 -4.32 -11.72 2.07
C ALA A 240 -3.85 -10.99 0.81
N GLU A 241 -4.49 -11.22 -0.33
CA GLU A 241 -4.19 -10.52 -1.57
C GLU A 241 -4.38 -8.99 -1.44
N ARG A 242 -5.50 -8.54 -0.84
CA ARG A 242 -5.77 -7.12 -0.61
C ARG A 242 -4.77 -6.48 0.37
N GLU A 243 -4.47 -7.15 1.47
CA GLU A 243 -3.54 -6.64 2.48
C GLU A 243 -2.11 -6.62 1.95
N ASN A 244 -1.67 -7.66 1.28
CA ASN A 244 -0.33 -7.74 0.71
C ASN A 244 -0.14 -6.72 -0.43
N THR A 245 -1.15 -6.52 -1.27
CA THR A 245 -1.12 -5.44 -2.27
C THR A 245 -0.95 -4.07 -1.61
N ALA A 246 -1.75 -3.79 -0.58
CA ALA A 246 -1.64 -2.54 0.18
C ALA A 246 -0.29 -2.42 0.92
N ALA A 247 0.25 -3.52 1.43
CA ALA A 247 1.55 -3.58 2.07
C ALA A 247 2.69 -3.27 1.08
N VAL A 248 2.62 -3.79 -0.15
CA VAL A 248 3.55 -3.47 -1.24
C VAL A 248 3.51 -1.98 -1.57
N GLU A 249 2.32 -1.39 -1.74
CA GLU A 249 2.17 0.03 -2.03
C GLU A 249 2.71 0.91 -0.91
N LYS A 250 2.42 0.56 0.35
CA LYS A 250 2.90 1.27 1.52
C LYS A 250 4.42 1.20 1.64
N ALA A 251 5.00 0.02 1.48
CA ALA A 251 6.44 -0.20 1.51
C ALA A 251 7.15 0.53 0.37
N ALA A 252 6.62 0.48 -0.84
CA ALA A 252 7.15 1.20 -2.00
C ALA A 252 7.06 2.73 -1.83
N THR A 253 6.00 3.22 -1.21
CA THR A 253 5.86 4.65 -0.87
C THR A 253 6.86 5.06 0.20
N HIS A 254 7.06 4.24 1.23
CA HIS A 254 8.08 4.44 2.25
C HIS A 254 9.47 4.52 1.65
N TYR A 255 9.81 3.57 0.76
CA TYR A 255 11.09 3.58 0.02
C TYR A 255 11.30 4.90 -0.72
N MET A 256 10.31 5.35 -1.50
CA MET A 256 10.39 6.60 -2.27
C MET A 256 10.60 7.82 -1.36
N ALA A 257 9.86 7.90 -0.26
CA ALA A 257 9.99 8.98 0.70
C ALA A 257 11.38 9.02 1.35
N GLN A 258 11.88 7.86 1.79
CA GLN A 258 13.20 7.73 2.41
C GLN A 258 14.34 8.05 1.43
N MET A 259 14.23 7.58 0.19
CA MET A 259 15.19 7.92 -0.86
C MET A 259 15.20 9.42 -1.15
N ALA A 260 14.02 10.04 -1.31
CA ALA A 260 13.91 11.47 -1.58
C ALA A 260 14.44 12.34 -0.43
N GLU A 261 14.30 11.89 0.81
CA GLU A 261 14.80 12.58 2.00
C GLU A 261 16.32 12.47 2.15
N ARG A 262 16.89 11.28 1.86
CA ARG A 262 18.30 10.97 2.17
C ARG A 262 19.26 11.22 1.02
N VAL A 263 18.79 11.18 -0.23
CA VAL A 263 19.64 11.36 -1.40
C VAL A 263 19.71 12.83 -1.79
N MET A 264 20.94 13.37 -1.77
CA MET A 264 21.24 14.72 -2.28
C MET A 264 21.95 14.60 -3.62
N PHE A 265 21.28 14.98 -4.69
CA PHE A 265 21.83 14.93 -6.04
C PHE A 265 22.74 16.13 -6.39
N PRO A 266 23.82 15.90 -7.16
CA PRO A 266 24.39 14.61 -7.47
C PRO A 266 25.14 14.02 -6.26
N THR A 267 25.15 12.68 -6.13
CA THR A 267 25.99 11.97 -5.18
C THR A 267 27.45 11.99 -5.66
N ASP A 268 28.41 11.93 -4.75
CA ASP A 268 29.82 11.92 -5.14
C ASP A 268 30.19 10.66 -5.93
N THR A 269 29.69 9.54 -5.50
CA THR A 269 29.91 8.23 -6.15
C THR A 269 28.60 7.50 -6.36
N LEU A 270 28.60 6.54 -7.26
CA LEU A 270 27.48 5.61 -7.43
C LEU A 270 27.27 4.80 -6.14
N GLN A 271 28.34 4.46 -5.44
CA GLN A 271 28.26 3.67 -4.21
C GLN A 271 27.49 4.40 -3.10
N GLU A 272 27.67 5.70 -2.95
CA GLU A 272 26.90 6.53 -2.01
C GLU A 272 25.38 6.38 -2.24
N LEU A 273 24.94 6.42 -3.50
CA LEU A 273 23.53 6.22 -3.85
C LEU A 273 23.07 4.78 -3.54
N LEU A 274 23.89 3.79 -3.85
CA LEU A 274 23.59 2.38 -3.62
C LEU A 274 23.54 2.04 -2.13
N ASP A 275 24.36 2.66 -1.30
CA ASP A 275 24.34 2.48 0.16
C ASP A 275 23.04 3.02 0.75
N VAL A 276 22.61 4.21 0.31
CA VAL A 276 21.31 4.78 0.70
C VAL A 276 20.16 3.91 0.21
N HIS A 277 20.22 3.44 -1.05
CA HIS A 277 19.22 2.52 -1.60
C HIS A 277 19.11 1.26 -0.73
N THR A 278 20.22 0.60 -0.39
CA THR A 278 20.21 -0.62 0.41
C THR A 278 19.59 -0.39 1.80
N ALA A 279 19.89 0.74 2.42
CA ALA A 279 19.28 1.09 3.70
C ALA A 279 17.76 1.35 3.59
N CYS A 280 17.33 2.04 2.52
CA CYS A 280 15.91 2.32 2.26
C CYS A 280 15.14 1.06 1.85
N GLU A 281 15.77 0.17 1.08
CA GLU A 281 15.21 -1.13 0.69
C GLU A 281 14.95 -1.99 1.93
N LYS A 282 15.92 -2.08 2.85
CA LYS A 282 15.74 -2.79 4.12
C LYS A 282 14.57 -2.23 4.93
N GLY A 283 14.48 -0.91 5.06
CA GLY A 283 13.37 -0.25 5.74
C GLY A 283 12.02 -0.53 5.06
N ALA A 284 11.97 -0.57 3.74
CA ALA A 284 10.77 -0.92 2.99
C ALA A 284 10.35 -2.37 3.22
N ILE A 285 11.31 -3.31 3.26
CA ILE A 285 11.05 -4.71 3.56
C ILE A 285 10.48 -4.85 4.99
N GLU A 286 11.04 -4.13 5.97
CA GLU A 286 10.53 -4.12 7.34
C GLU A 286 9.07 -3.62 7.39
N VAL A 287 8.74 -2.53 6.68
CA VAL A 287 7.36 -2.03 6.56
C VAL A 287 6.44 -3.04 5.89
N PHE A 288 6.91 -3.74 4.85
CA PHE A 288 6.15 -4.79 4.20
C PHE A 288 5.88 -5.95 5.17
N MET A 289 6.91 -6.45 5.85
CA MET A 289 6.78 -7.58 6.79
C MET A 289 5.86 -7.26 7.97
N GLU A 290 5.82 -6.00 8.43
CA GLU A 290 4.89 -5.56 9.48
C GLU A 290 3.43 -5.60 9.02
N HIS A 291 3.17 -5.39 7.73
CA HIS A 291 1.82 -5.23 7.19
C HIS A 291 1.38 -6.38 6.30
N SER A 292 2.29 -7.25 5.90
CA SER A 292 2.01 -8.40 5.06
C SER A 292 1.30 -9.52 5.85
N PHE A 293 0.51 -10.28 5.12
CA PHE A 293 -0.30 -11.35 5.69
C PHE A 293 -0.34 -12.56 4.76
N LYS A 294 0.11 -13.73 5.24
CA LYS A 294 0.06 -15.01 4.48
C LYS A 294 0.69 -14.95 3.06
N ASP A 295 1.84 -14.34 2.91
CA ASP A 295 2.61 -14.39 1.66
C ASP A 295 3.57 -15.61 1.66
N GLU A 296 3.02 -16.81 1.80
CA GLU A 296 3.79 -18.07 1.97
C GLU A 296 4.70 -18.35 0.76
N ASN A 297 4.24 -18.00 -0.44
CA ASN A 297 5.00 -18.16 -1.68
C ASN A 297 5.91 -16.95 -2.00
N GLN A 298 5.95 -15.96 -1.12
CA GLN A 298 6.71 -14.72 -1.30
C GLN A 298 6.43 -13.97 -2.62
N ASN A 299 5.21 -14.12 -3.16
CA ASN A 299 4.83 -13.49 -4.42
C ASN A 299 4.75 -11.98 -4.31
N PHE A 300 4.16 -11.48 -3.21
CA PHE A 300 4.05 -10.05 -2.97
C PHE A 300 5.38 -9.45 -2.55
N GLN A 301 6.22 -10.19 -1.81
CA GLN A 301 7.58 -9.79 -1.54
C GLN A 301 8.39 -9.65 -2.84
N LYS A 302 8.27 -10.57 -3.79
CA LYS A 302 8.89 -10.46 -5.13
C LYS A 302 8.39 -9.22 -5.87
N THR A 303 7.07 -9.00 -5.87
CA THR A 303 6.46 -7.80 -6.48
C THR A 303 6.99 -6.51 -5.86
N LEU A 304 7.20 -6.47 -4.55
CA LEU A 304 7.84 -5.34 -3.86
C LEU A 304 9.27 -5.14 -4.38
N MET A 305 10.07 -6.20 -4.46
CA MET A 305 11.46 -6.11 -4.92
C MET A 305 11.54 -5.58 -6.36
N GLU A 306 10.70 -6.09 -7.26
CA GLU A 306 10.61 -5.59 -8.64
C GLU A 306 10.18 -4.11 -8.68
N THR A 307 9.28 -3.71 -7.80
CA THR A 307 8.82 -2.32 -7.70
C THR A 307 9.94 -1.41 -7.18
N ILE A 308 10.69 -1.84 -6.17
CA ILE A 308 11.83 -1.11 -5.63
C ILE A 308 12.93 -0.98 -6.70
N GLU A 309 13.21 -2.04 -7.46
CA GLU A 309 14.22 -2.00 -8.52
C GLU A 309 13.88 -0.97 -9.60
N LYS A 310 12.64 -0.93 -10.07
CA LYS A 310 12.18 0.12 -11.00
C LYS A 310 12.30 1.54 -10.43
N LYS A 311 12.03 1.69 -9.14
CA LYS A 311 12.18 2.98 -8.45
C LYS A 311 13.64 3.36 -8.24
N LYS A 312 14.51 2.40 -8.00
CA LYS A 312 15.97 2.59 -7.95
C LYS A 312 16.51 3.10 -9.29
N GLU A 313 16.08 2.50 -10.41
CA GLU A 313 16.44 2.96 -11.75
C GLU A 313 16.07 4.44 -11.96
N TYR A 314 14.90 4.86 -11.48
CA TYR A 314 14.51 6.27 -11.51
C TYR A 314 15.50 7.17 -10.75
N PHE A 315 15.93 6.78 -9.53
CA PHE A 315 16.91 7.57 -8.76
C PHE A 315 18.29 7.58 -9.40
N LEU A 316 18.71 6.46 -9.99
CA LEU A 316 19.97 6.39 -10.76
C LEU A 316 19.95 7.39 -11.92
N GLN A 317 18.87 7.42 -12.69
CA GLN A 317 18.72 8.37 -13.79
C GLN A 317 18.72 9.82 -13.31
N GLN A 318 17.98 10.14 -12.24
CA GLN A 318 17.98 11.49 -11.66
C GLN A 318 19.39 11.92 -11.20
N ASN A 319 20.16 10.99 -10.63
CA ASN A 319 21.53 11.25 -10.23
C ASN A 319 22.45 11.52 -11.42
N GLU A 320 22.32 10.77 -12.50
CA GLU A 320 23.08 11.00 -13.74
C GLU A 320 22.73 12.36 -14.37
N GLU A 321 21.45 12.69 -14.46
CA GLU A 321 20.98 13.97 -14.99
C GLU A 321 21.49 15.15 -14.15
N ALA A 322 21.40 15.04 -12.83
CA ALA A 322 21.90 16.05 -11.90
C ALA A 322 23.42 16.22 -12.02
N SER A 323 24.16 15.11 -12.08
CA SER A 323 25.62 15.09 -12.27
C SER A 323 26.00 15.76 -13.58
N SER A 324 25.36 15.40 -14.68
CA SER A 324 25.62 15.98 -15.99
C SER A 324 25.38 17.51 -15.99
N LYS A 325 24.22 17.94 -15.49
CA LYS A 325 23.87 19.36 -15.41
C LYS A 325 24.84 20.16 -14.51
N TYR A 326 25.17 19.61 -13.37
CA TYR A 326 26.14 20.24 -12.46
C TYR A 326 27.50 20.37 -13.10
N CYS A 327 28.02 19.29 -13.70
CA CYS A 327 29.31 19.27 -14.38
C CYS A 327 29.38 20.21 -15.56
N GLN A 328 28.35 20.25 -16.42
CA GLN A 328 28.26 21.19 -17.54
C GLN A 328 28.28 22.65 -17.07
N THR A 329 27.54 22.96 -15.98
CA THR A 329 27.52 24.29 -15.40
C THR A 329 28.89 24.69 -14.87
N LYS A 330 29.57 23.79 -14.19
CA LYS A 330 30.89 24.05 -13.61
C LYS A 330 31.98 24.20 -14.68
N ILE A 331 32.02 23.30 -15.67
CA ILE A 331 33.04 23.38 -16.73
C ILE A 331 32.86 24.62 -17.59
N LYS A 332 31.59 25.00 -17.88
CA LYS A 332 31.27 26.25 -18.59
C LYS A 332 31.85 27.47 -17.85
N LYS A 333 31.63 27.55 -16.53
CA LYS A 333 32.16 28.66 -15.71
C LYS A 333 33.70 28.66 -15.65
N LEU A 334 34.32 27.48 -15.47
CA LEU A 334 35.77 27.37 -15.40
C LEU A 334 36.47 27.66 -16.74
N SER A 335 35.80 27.35 -17.86
CA SER A 335 36.30 27.57 -19.20
C SER A 335 36.03 28.97 -19.76
N GLU A 336 35.29 29.82 -19.06
CA GLU A 336 34.91 31.17 -19.54
C GLU A 336 36.14 31.96 -20.01
N SER A 337 37.18 32.07 -19.20
CA SER A 337 38.40 32.78 -19.54
C SER A 337 39.13 32.15 -20.72
N LEU A 338 39.20 30.84 -20.82
CA LEU A 338 39.79 30.12 -21.95
C LEU A 338 39.02 30.43 -23.24
N MET A 339 37.67 30.34 -23.20
CA MET A 339 36.81 30.59 -24.35
C MET A 339 36.85 32.07 -24.78
N GLU A 340 36.96 33.01 -23.83
CA GLU A 340 37.13 34.40 -24.11
C GLU A 340 38.51 34.68 -24.78
N ASN A 341 39.60 34.08 -24.30
CA ASN A 341 40.92 34.20 -24.92
C ASN A 341 40.95 33.59 -26.32
N ILE A 342 40.30 32.45 -26.53
CA ILE A 342 40.11 31.84 -27.85
C ILE A 342 39.36 32.84 -28.76
N SER A 343 38.25 33.43 -28.26
CA SER A 343 37.42 34.34 -29.00
C SER A 343 38.14 35.65 -29.41
N ARG A 344 39.02 36.12 -28.54
CA ARG A 344 39.86 37.31 -28.81
C ARG A 344 41.07 37.05 -29.69
N GLY A 345 41.35 35.80 -30.04
CA GLY A 345 42.56 35.42 -30.79
C GLY A 345 43.86 35.55 -30.04
N THR A 346 43.83 35.56 -28.69
CA THR A 346 44.98 35.75 -27.81
C THR A 346 46.08 34.71 -28.06
N PHE A 347 45.71 33.52 -28.55
CA PHE A 347 46.64 32.43 -28.86
C PHE A 347 47.18 32.46 -30.30
N CYS A 348 46.82 33.47 -31.12
CA CYS A 348 47.34 33.66 -32.47
C CYS A 348 48.63 34.47 -32.43
N VAL A 349 49.63 33.98 -31.70
CA VAL A 349 50.95 34.58 -31.51
C VAL A 349 52.04 33.50 -31.59
N PRO A 350 53.28 33.80 -31.88
CA PRO A 350 54.37 32.82 -31.75
C PRO A 350 54.38 32.19 -30.37
N GLN A 351 54.53 30.84 -30.28
CA GLN A 351 54.38 30.02 -29.06
C GLN A 351 52.96 30.05 -28.45
N GLY A 352 51.97 30.51 -29.15
CA GLY A 352 50.59 30.60 -28.66
C GLY A 352 49.95 29.26 -28.36
N HIS A 353 50.34 28.19 -29.06
CA HIS A 353 49.90 26.83 -28.75
C HIS A 353 50.31 26.37 -27.34
N LYS A 354 51.52 26.73 -26.89
CA LYS A 354 51.96 26.43 -25.52
C LYS A 354 51.10 27.15 -24.47
N LEU A 355 50.82 28.42 -24.69
CA LEU A 355 49.92 29.24 -23.83
C LEU A 355 48.50 28.65 -23.79
N TYR A 356 47.99 28.20 -24.92
CA TYR A 356 46.69 27.53 -24.99
C TYR A 356 46.69 26.23 -24.19
N GLN A 357 47.74 25.39 -24.35
CA GLN A 357 47.83 24.14 -23.59
C GLN A 357 47.92 24.38 -22.07
N GLU A 358 48.64 25.40 -21.63
CA GLU A 358 48.71 25.77 -20.22
C GLU A 358 47.36 26.23 -19.69
N ALA A 359 46.63 27.06 -20.43
CA ALA A 359 45.30 27.50 -20.08
C ALA A 359 44.26 26.35 -20.05
N ARG A 360 44.31 25.43 -21.04
CA ARG A 360 43.48 24.23 -21.08
C ARG A 360 43.79 23.31 -19.88
N ARG A 361 45.06 23.04 -19.57
CA ARG A 361 45.43 22.23 -18.40
C ARG A 361 44.92 22.84 -17.10
N LYS A 362 44.95 24.15 -16.98
CA LYS A 362 44.40 24.84 -15.81
C LYS A 362 42.92 24.55 -15.65
N VAL A 363 42.12 24.65 -16.72
CA VAL A 363 40.69 24.32 -16.69
C VAL A 363 40.48 22.86 -16.27
N GLU A 364 41.27 21.92 -16.80
CA GLU A 364 41.19 20.51 -16.42
C GLU A 364 41.51 20.29 -14.93
N GLN A 365 42.58 20.96 -14.43
CA GLN A 365 42.97 20.88 -13.03
C GLN A 365 41.91 21.46 -12.10
N ASP A 366 41.42 22.66 -12.40
CA ASP A 366 40.41 23.35 -11.63
C ASP A 366 39.11 22.52 -11.63
N TYR A 367 38.75 21.90 -12.77
CA TYR A 367 37.58 21.01 -12.83
C TYR A 367 37.79 19.74 -12.00
N LYS A 368 38.99 19.16 -11.97
CA LYS A 368 39.28 17.99 -11.11
C LYS A 368 39.10 18.29 -9.63
N LEU A 369 39.35 19.52 -9.20
CA LEU A 369 39.20 19.97 -7.82
C LEU A 369 37.75 20.28 -7.42
N VAL A 370 36.80 20.39 -8.38
CA VAL A 370 35.40 20.62 -8.07
C VAL A 370 34.83 19.41 -7.28
N PRO A 371 34.27 19.61 -6.09
CA PRO A 371 33.72 18.53 -5.30
C PRO A 371 32.33 18.11 -5.83
N ARG A 372 31.89 16.92 -5.46
CA ARG A 372 30.55 16.38 -5.70
C ARG A 372 30.08 16.44 -7.16
N LYS A 373 30.99 16.07 -8.06
CA LYS A 373 30.70 16.04 -9.50
C LYS A 373 29.80 14.89 -9.93
N GLY A 374 29.83 13.81 -9.17
CA GLY A 374 29.05 12.62 -9.44
C GLY A 374 29.54 11.79 -10.61
N VAL A 375 28.67 10.88 -11.03
CA VAL A 375 29.02 9.77 -11.95
C VAL A 375 29.34 10.21 -13.38
N LYS A 376 28.81 11.36 -13.84
CA LYS A 376 29.02 11.88 -15.20
C LYS A 376 30.20 12.85 -15.32
N ALA A 377 30.99 13.02 -14.26
CA ALA A 377 32.08 13.98 -14.23
C ALA A 377 33.11 13.78 -15.36
N ASN A 378 33.53 12.54 -15.59
CA ASN A 378 34.51 12.23 -16.61
C ASN A 378 33.94 12.33 -18.03
N GLU A 379 32.69 11.88 -18.23
CA GLU A 379 32.01 11.95 -19.52
C GLU A 379 31.86 13.42 -19.98
N VAL A 380 31.42 14.30 -19.08
CA VAL A 380 31.27 15.73 -19.40
C VAL A 380 32.63 16.39 -19.68
N LEU A 381 33.66 16.06 -18.93
CA LEU A 381 35.01 16.57 -19.21
C LEU A 381 35.52 16.08 -20.56
N GLN A 382 35.35 14.81 -20.86
CA GLN A 382 35.76 14.22 -22.14
C GLN A 382 35.04 14.92 -23.32
N CYS A 383 33.74 15.08 -23.26
CA CYS A 383 32.97 15.80 -24.30
C CYS A 383 33.45 17.25 -24.47
N PHE A 384 33.78 17.93 -23.38
CA PHE A 384 34.33 19.29 -23.43
C PHE A 384 35.70 19.30 -24.13
N LEU A 385 36.60 18.40 -23.78
CA LEU A 385 37.93 18.31 -24.39
C LEU A 385 37.87 17.96 -25.88
N GLU A 386 37.00 17.03 -26.25
CA GLU A 386 36.74 16.70 -27.67
C GLU A 386 36.25 17.91 -28.46
N SER A 387 35.40 18.74 -27.85
CA SER A 387 34.88 19.97 -28.48
C SER A 387 36.01 21.00 -28.79
N LEU A 388 37.13 20.91 -28.08
CA LEU A 388 38.27 21.81 -28.26
C LEU A 388 39.32 21.30 -29.27
N GLU A 389 39.24 20.05 -29.74
CA GLU A 389 40.25 19.46 -30.62
C GLU A 389 40.48 20.23 -31.93
N ALA A 390 39.38 20.66 -32.56
CA ALA A 390 39.47 21.44 -33.80
C ALA A 390 40.14 22.79 -33.57
N THR A 391 39.82 23.44 -32.45
CA THR A 391 40.41 24.71 -32.04
C THR A 391 41.90 24.56 -31.74
N GLU A 392 42.31 23.48 -31.06
CA GLU A 392 43.72 23.19 -30.78
C GLU A 392 44.53 22.98 -32.04
N LYS A 393 44.00 22.20 -33.01
CA LYS A 393 44.62 22.00 -34.33
C LYS A 393 44.81 23.31 -35.09
N PHE A 394 43.80 24.17 -35.04
CA PHE A 394 43.89 25.50 -35.66
C PHE A 394 44.99 26.37 -35.02
N ILE A 395 44.98 26.48 -33.68
CA ILE A 395 45.99 27.25 -32.94
C ILE A 395 47.40 26.74 -33.21
N LEU A 396 47.59 25.41 -33.26
CA LEU A 396 48.86 24.77 -33.57
C LEU A 396 49.38 25.13 -34.98
N ASN A 397 48.48 25.14 -35.96
CA ASN A 397 48.83 25.48 -37.35
C ASN A 397 49.15 27.00 -37.47
N ALA A 398 48.39 27.86 -36.79
CA ALA A 398 48.66 29.28 -36.72
C ALA A 398 50.02 29.58 -36.02
N ASP A 399 50.32 28.90 -34.91
CA ASP A 399 51.58 29.04 -34.18
C ASP A 399 52.78 28.63 -35.05
N LYS A 400 52.68 27.48 -35.73
CA LYS A 400 53.73 27.03 -36.68
C LYS A 400 53.96 28.07 -37.78
N ALA A 401 52.90 28.54 -38.40
CA ALA A 401 53.02 29.54 -39.50
C ALA A 401 53.68 30.84 -39.01
N LEU A 402 53.25 31.34 -37.84
CA LEU A 402 53.80 32.58 -37.24
C LEU A 402 55.24 32.42 -36.76
N THR A 403 55.56 31.27 -36.19
CA THR A 403 56.93 30.93 -35.73
C THR A 403 57.88 30.80 -36.92
N ASP A 404 57.48 30.14 -37.98
CA ASP A 404 58.29 30.02 -39.19
C ASP A 404 58.43 31.37 -39.91
N MET A 405 57.45 32.23 -39.82
CA MET A 405 57.51 33.60 -40.29
C MET A 405 58.46 34.45 -39.49
N GLU A 406 58.42 34.33 -38.13
CA GLU A 406 59.31 35.02 -37.21
C GLU A 406 60.78 34.62 -37.48
N LYS A 407 61.04 33.30 -37.61
CA LYS A 407 62.35 32.77 -38.02
C LYS A 407 62.81 33.29 -39.39
N THR A 408 61.87 33.41 -40.32
CA THR A 408 62.17 33.94 -41.64
C THR A 408 62.48 35.44 -41.63
N LEU A 409 61.79 36.17 -40.73
CA LEU A 409 62.06 37.60 -40.49
C LEU A 409 63.39 37.84 -39.80
N GLU A 410 63.73 37.04 -38.77
CA GLU A 410 65.04 37.09 -38.12
C GLU A 410 66.21 36.78 -39.08
N ALA A 411 66.02 35.75 -39.97
CA ALA A 411 67.02 35.39 -40.98
C ALA A 411 67.19 36.49 -42.07
N LYS A 412 66.22 37.34 -42.28
CA LYS A 412 66.21 38.40 -43.25
C LYS A 412 66.56 39.78 -42.69
N ASN A 413 66.56 39.99 -41.37
CA ASN A 413 67.03 41.25 -40.69
C ASN A 413 68.48 41.58 -40.90
N THR A 414 69.25 40.70 -41.54
CA THR A 414 70.60 40.96 -41.98
C THR A 414 70.70 41.72 -43.30
N LYS A 415 69.55 42.01 -43.98
CA LYS A 415 69.57 42.87 -45.19
C LYS A 415 68.48 43.97 -45.06
N ARG A 416 68.93 45.18 -44.80
CA ARG A 416 68.19 46.39 -44.46
C ARG A 416 67.13 46.87 -45.48
N GLU A 417 67.12 46.35 -46.68
CA GLU A 417 66.20 46.82 -47.78
C GLU A 417 64.91 45.94 -47.93
N ALA A 418 64.83 44.81 -47.28
CA ALA A 418 63.66 43.95 -47.38
C ALA A 418 62.63 44.16 -46.22
N MET A 419 62.89 45.15 -45.36
CA MET A 419 62.10 45.27 -44.11
C MET A 419 60.70 45.84 -44.28
N GLU A 420 60.44 46.73 -45.23
CA GLU A 420 59.09 47.34 -45.45
C GLU A 420 58.13 46.39 -46.16
N ASP A 421 58.65 45.65 -47.17
CA ASP A 421 57.81 44.67 -47.87
C ASP A 421 57.47 43.43 -46.98
N GLN A 422 58.37 43.07 -46.07
CA GLN A 422 58.17 41.97 -45.18
C GLN A 422 57.19 42.29 -44.03
N HIS A 423 57.22 43.57 -43.57
CA HIS A 423 56.26 43.99 -42.58
C HIS A 423 54.81 44.03 -43.15
N ARG A 424 54.68 44.39 -44.44
CA ARG A 424 53.40 44.37 -45.17
C ARG A 424 52.89 42.95 -45.34
N ILE A 425 53.75 42.01 -45.78
CA ILE A 425 53.42 40.61 -45.93
C ILE A 425 53.03 39.98 -44.58
N ALA A 426 53.76 40.33 -43.50
CA ALA A 426 53.46 39.83 -42.16
C ALA A 426 52.08 40.31 -41.68
N GLN A 427 51.78 41.60 -41.96
CA GLN A 427 50.48 42.16 -41.62
C GLN A 427 49.35 41.52 -42.46
N GLU A 428 49.57 41.30 -43.75
CA GLU A 428 48.58 40.65 -44.67
C GLU A 428 48.31 39.21 -44.20
N VAL A 429 49.35 38.44 -43.82
CA VAL A 429 49.21 37.10 -43.32
C VAL A 429 48.51 37.06 -41.95
N ILE A 430 48.85 37.99 -41.05
CA ILE A 430 48.17 38.10 -39.75
C ILE A 430 46.68 38.46 -39.94
N ILE A 431 46.42 39.35 -40.89
CA ILE A 431 45.01 39.70 -41.22
C ILE A 431 44.30 38.47 -41.77
N HIS A 432 44.93 37.76 -42.72
CA HIS A 432 44.35 36.55 -43.33
C HIS A 432 44.16 35.39 -42.31
N VAL A 433 45.14 35.20 -41.39
CA VAL A 433 44.99 34.20 -40.33
C VAL A 433 43.89 34.62 -39.36
N LYS A 434 43.77 35.91 -39.03
CA LYS A 434 42.66 36.40 -38.21
C LYS A 434 41.30 36.25 -38.88
N GLU A 435 41.20 36.57 -40.18
CA GLU A 435 39.97 36.41 -40.95
C GLU A 435 39.55 34.92 -41.09
N ASN A 436 40.51 34.03 -41.33
CA ASN A 436 40.24 32.60 -41.36
C ASN A 436 39.87 32.06 -39.98
N TRP A 437 40.54 32.55 -38.96
CA TRP A 437 40.22 32.17 -37.57
C TRP A 437 38.82 32.63 -37.14
N GLU A 438 38.40 33.87 -37.54
CA GLU A 438 37.05 34.35 -37.27
C GLU A 438 35.99 33.52 -38.01
N LYS A 439 36.25 33.11 -39.27
CA LYS A 439 35.36 32.27 -40.05
C LYS A 439 35.22 30.84 -39.44
N GLU A 440 36.35 30.30 -39.01
CA GLU A 440 36.37 28.94 -38.43
C GLU A 440 35.75 28.92 -37.05
N LYS A 441 35.99 29.98 -36.25
CA LYS A 441 35.33 30.25 -34.99
C LYS A 441 33.80 30.33 -35.17
N GLU A 442 33.33 31.11 -36.17
CA GLU A 442 31.89 31.25 -36.42
C GLU A 442 31.27 29.91 -36.84
N THR A 443 32.02 29.12 -37.61
CA THR A 443 31.59 27.79 -38.03
C THR A 443 31.52 26.81 -36.87
N LEU A 444 32.52 26.84 -35.98
CA LEU A 444 32.56 26.03 -34.75
C LEU A 444 31.44 26.41 -33.78
N LEU A 445 31.22 27.72 -33.59
CA LEU A 445 30.12 28.22 -32.77
C LEU A 445 28.75 27.74 -33.30
N ARG A 446 28.53 27.83 -34.63
CA ARG A 446 27.30 27.32 -35.25
C ARG A 446 27.15 25.80 -35.15
N GLN A 447 28.27 25.07 -35.18
CA GLN A 447 28.23 23.62 -34.97
C GLN A 447 27.92 23.27 -33.52
N GLN A 448 28.52 24.01 -32.57
CA GLN A 448 28.23 23.82 -31.15
C GLN A 448 26.77 24.20 -30.82
N GLU A 449 26.26 25.31 -31.36
CA GLU A 449 24.86 25.71 -31.21
C GLU A 449 23.93 24.63 -31.76
N LYS A 450 24.21 24.13 -32.97
CA LYS A 450 23.39 23.04 -33.55
C LYS A 450 23.43 21.77 -32.72
N LEU A 451 24.59 21.42 -32.18
CA LEU A 451 24.74 20.23 -31.33
C LEU A 451 23.99 20.39 -30.01
N ILE A 452 24.05 21.60 -29.43
CA ILE A 452 23.32 21.95 -28.22
C ILE A 452 21.80 21.93 -28.51
N GLU A 453 21.37 22.56 -29.64
CA GLU A 453 19.96 22.51 -30.04
C GLU A 453 19.47 21.09 -30.31
N GLN A 454 20.31 20.26 -30.96
CA GLN A 454 19.96 18.87 -31.21
C GLN A 454 19.80 18.10 -29.91
N LYS A 455 20.76 18.23 -28.98
CA LYS A 455 20.66 17.58 -27.65
C LYS A 455 19.48 18.11 -26.83
N LEU A 456 19.20 19.42 -26.92
CA LEU A 456 18.01 20.00 -26.27
C LEU A 456 16.71 19.39 -26.85
N ARG A 457 16.60 19.27 -28.19
CA ARG A 457 15.44 18.65 -28.84
C ARG A 457 15.29 17.18 -28.47
N GLU A 458 16.39 16.44 -28.43
CA GLU A 458 16.39 15.04 -27.99
C GLU A 458 15.92 14.94 -26.52
N GLN A 459 16.39 15.84 -25.65
CA GLN A 459 15.93 15.89 -24.27
C GLN A 459 14.46 16.31 -24.15
N GLU A 460 14.01 17.30 -24.95
CA GLU A 460 12.61 17.69 -24.98
C GLU A 460 11.69 16.57 -25.48
N GLU A 461 12.14 15.81 -26.48
CA GLU A 461 11.36 14.64 -26.96
C GLU A 461 11.30 13.52 -25.92
N VAL A 462 12.41 13.24 -25.25
CA VAL A 462 12.43 12.27 -24.14
C VAL A 462 11.55 12.76 -22.99
N LEU A 463 11.58 14.07 -22.66
CA LEU A 463 10.71 14.64 -21.64
C LEU A 463 9.24 14.56 -22.06
N LYS A 464 8.90 14.86 -23.31
CA LYS A 464 7.54 14.73 -23.86
C LYS A 464 7.04 13.30 -23.84
N GLN A 465 7.90 12.34 -24.18
CA GLN A 465 7.54 10.93 -24.10
C GLN A 465 7.30 10.49 -22.65
N LYS A 466 8.17 10.93 -21.71
CA LYS A 466 7.99 10.66 -20.28
C LYS A 466 6.71 11.32 -19.73
N LEU A 467 6.43 12.56 -20.12
CA LEU A 467 5.18 13.26 -19.76
C LEU A 467 3.96 12.50 -20.28
N LYS A 468 4.01 12.03 -21.53
CA LYS A 468 2.92 11.26 -22.13
C LYS A 468 2.69 9.91 -21.45
N VAL A 469 3.76 9.28 -20.95
CA VAL A 469 3.67 8.06 -20.16
C VAL A 469 3.03 8.36 -18.79
N ILE A 470 3.46 9.45 -18.14
CA ILE A 470 2.91 9.89 -16.85
C ILE A 470 1.44 10.31 -16.99
N GLU A 471 1.11 11.06 -18.06
CA GLU A 471 -0.28 11.40 -18.37
C GLU A 471 -1.13 10.15 -18.66
N GLY A 472 -0.56 9.17 -19.37
CA GLY A 472 -1.22 7.89 -19.62
C GLY A 472 -1.46 7.09 -18.34
N MET A 473 -0.50 7.10 -17.42
CA MET A 473 -0.64 6.46 -16.11
C MET A 473 -1.67 7.19 -15.24
N LEU A 474 -1.59 8.53 -15.20
CA LEU A 474 -2.53 9.37 -14.46
C LEU A 474 -3.96 9.23 -14.99
N ASN A 475 -4.13 9.20 -16.33
CA ASN A 475 -5.43 8.99 -16.95
C ASN A 475 -5.98 7.58 -16.70
N LYS A 476 -5.10 6.58 -16.61
CA LYS A 476 -5.49 5.22 -16.25
C LYS A 476 -5.96 5.13 -14.80
N GLU A 477 -5.24 5.79 -13.89
CA GLU A 477 -5.64 5.87 -12.47
C GLU A 477 -6.93 6.69 -12.31
N LEU A 478 -7.05 7.84 -13.01
CA LEU A 478 -8.26 8.65 -13.04
C LEU A 478 -9.46 7.88 -13.59
N LYS A 479 -9.25 7.04 -14.60
CA LYS A 479 -10.30 6.18 -15.14
C LYS A 479 -10.75 5.15 -14.10
N THR A 480 -9.78 4.51 -13.43
CA THR A 480 -10.08 3.55 -12.36
C THR A 480 -10.83 4.21 -11.20
N ILE A 481 -10.42 5.43 -10.81
CA ILE A 481 -11.12 6.21 -9.78
C ILE A 481 -12.54 6.59 -10.23
N LYS A 482 -12.71 7.00 -11.50
CA LYS A 482 -14.05 7.31 -12.04
C LYS A 482 -14.95 6.08 -12.06
N GLU A 483 -14.43 4.93 -12.49
CA GLU A 483 -15.17 3.67 -12.47
C GLU A 483 -15.60 3.26 -11.05
N VAL A 484 -14.72 3.49 -10.05
CA VAL A 484 -15.05 3.26 -8.64
C VAL A 484 -16.11 4.24 -8.14
N ILE A 485 -16.01 5.52 -8.52
CA ILE A 485 -17.01 6.55 -8.16
C ILE A 485 -18.36 6.28 -8.84
N GLU A 486 -18.37 5.87 -10.10
CA GLU A 486 -19.59 5.49 -10.82
C GLU A 486 -20.23 4.27 -10.20
N GLU A 487 -19.44 3.26 -9.82
CA GLU A 487 -19.95 2.09 -9.11
C GLU A 487 -20.49 2.42 -7.72
N LEU A 488 -19.82 3.30 -6.98
CA LEU A 488 -20.33 3.81 -5.70
C LEU A 488 -21.62 4.59 -5.87
N ASN A 489 -21.71 5.45 -6.88
CA ASN A 489 -22.90 6.21 -7.18
C ASN A 489 -24.05 5.30 -7.64
N ARG A 490 -23.77 4.27 -8.44
CA ARG A 490 -24.75 3.26 -8.85
C ARG A 490 -25.30 2.53 -7.64
N ARG A 491 -24.44 2.11 -6.73
CA ARG A 491 -24.84 1.44 -5.47
C ARG A 491 -25.65 2.36 -4.57
N ILE A 492 -25.27 3.64 -4.46
CA ILE A 492 -26.04 4.64 -3.71
C ILE A 492 -27.43 4.84 -4.34
N THR A 493 -27.54 4.82 -5.67
CA THR A 493 -28.81 4.99 -6.38
C THR A 493 -29.67 3.72 -6.28
N GLU A 494 -29.06 2.53 -6.29
CA GLU A 494 -29.75 1.26 -6.07
C GLU A 494 -30.29 1.14 -4.63
N PHE A 495 -29.57 1.71 -3.64
CA PHE A 495 -30.05 1.79 -2.25
C PHE A 495 -31.10 2.88 -2.02
N GLY A 496 -31.10 3.95 -2.83
CA GLY A 496 -32.06 5.05 -2.72
C GLY A 496 -33.47 4.71 -3.17
N ASN A 497 -33.68 3.55 -3.81
CA ASN A 497 -34.98 3.07 -4.28
C ASN A 497 -35.68 2.09 -3.34
N ASN A 498 -35.06 1.79 -2.19
CA ASN A 498 -35.72 1.02 -1.15
C ASN A 498 -35.92 1.90 0.08
N GLU A 499 -37.20 2.16 0.37
CA GLU A 499 -37.66 2.92 1.53
C GLU A 499 -37.14 2.31 2.83
N ASN A 500 -36.07 2.89 3.38
CA ASN A 500 -35.82 2.83 4.81
C ASN A 500 -35.03 4.07 5.25
N SER A 501 -35.73 4.96 5.90
CA SER A 501 -35.33 6.30 6.30
C SER A 501 -34.18 6.35 7.34
N ASP A 502 -33.80 5.23 7.92
CA ASP A 502 -32.85 5.20 9.04
C ASP A 502 -31.38 5.17 8.60
N PHE A 503 -31.11 4.66 7.40
CA PHE A 503 -29.74 4.62 6.89
C PHE A 503 -29.24 5.99 6.40
N PHE A 504 -30.14 6.77 5.79
CA PHE A 504 -29.80 8.15 5.38
C PHE A 504 -29.60 9.10 6.57
N SER A 505 -30.33 8.89 7.64
CA SER A 505 -30.17 9.67 8.89
C SER A 505 -28.80 9.41 9.55
N TRP A 506 -28.29 8.20 9.45
CA TRP A 506 -26.95 7.83 9.95
C TRP A 506 -25.82 8.44 9.11
N ILE A 507 -25.94 8.45 7.77
CA ILE A 507 -24.96 9.09 6.85
C ILE A 507 -24.92 10.60 7.08
N LEU A 508 -26.06 11.24 7.30
CA LEU A 508 -26.13 12.70 7.51
C LEU A 508 -25.59 13.13 8.88
N ASN A 509 -25.71 12.30 9.91
CA ASN A 509 -25.18 12.60 11.25
C ASN A 509 -23.67 12.31 11.40
N ASN A 510 -23.06 11.54 10.50
CA ASN A 510 -21.61 11.28 10.50
C ASN A 510 -20.84 12.05 9.41
N ASN A 511 -21.35 13.18 9.00
CA ASN A 511 -20.86 14.01 7.88
C ASN A 511 -19.43 14.58 8.07
N VAL A 512 -18.81 14.39 9.25
CA VAL A 512 -17.46 14.89 9.53
C VAL A 512 -16.38 14.04 8.84
N ILE A 513 -16.61 12.73 8.67
CA ILE A 513 -15.62 11.81 8.07
C ILE A 513 -15.66 11.90 6.54
N ILE A 514 -16.84 12.07 5.96
CA ILE A 514 -17.02 12.17 4.50
C ILE A 514 -16.55 13.54 3.98
N SER A 515 -16.77 14.62 4.74
CA SER A 515 -16.29 15.96 4.37
C SER A 515 -14.76 16.07 4.39
N ASP A 516 -14.09 15.38 5.30
CA ASP A 516 -12.62 15.41 5.41
C ASP A 516 -11.97 14.63 4.24
N PHE A 517 -12.61 13.59 3.74
CA PHE A 517 -12.17 12.82 2.57
C PHE A 517 -12.33 13.63 1.27
N PHE A 518 -13.48 14.31 1.10
CA PHE A 518 -13.71 15.20 -0.05
C PHE A 518 -12.81 16.45 -0.03
N TRP A 519 -12.49 16.97 1.15
CA TRP A 519 -11.59 18.13 1.27
C TRP A 519 -10.14 17.76 0.96
N LYS A 520 -9.69 16.59 1.37
CA LYS A 520 -8.36 16.03 1.04
C LYS A 520 -8.24 15.69 -0.45
N ALA A 521 -9.27 15.14 -1.06
CA ALA A 521 -9.29 14.90 -2.50
C ALA A 521 -9.25 16.22 -3.30
N LYS A 522 -9.98 17.24 -2.88
CA LYS A 522 -9.98 18.58 -3.54
C LYS A 522 -8.63 19.30 -3.43
N LYS A 523 -7.83 19.02 -2.39
CA LYS A 523 -6.50 19.60 -2.20
C LYS A 523 -5.41 18.92 -3.03
N LEU A 524 -5.69 17.75 -3.61
CA LEU A 524 -4.80 17.04 -4.54
C LEU A 524 -5.03 17.46 -6.01
N PHE A 525 -6.13 18.19 -6.30
CA PHE A 525 -6.49 18.63 -7.64
C PHE A 525 -6.43 20.16 -7.84
N ASN A 526 -5.94 20.92 -6.86
CA ASN A 526 -5.49 22.30 -6.97
C ASN A 526 -3.98 22.39 -6.73
#